data_be823f45e8f5350ef706d1bd56ea8c06
#
_entry.id   be823f45e8f5350ef706d1bd56ea8c06
#
_cell.length_a   1.000
_cell.length_b   1.000
_cell.length_c   1.000
_cell.angle_alpha   90.00
_cell.angle_beta   90.00
_cell.angle_gamma   90.00
#
_symmetry.space_group_name_H-M   'P 1'
#
loop_
_entity.id
_entity.type
_entity.pdbx_description
1 polymer ?
#
loop_
_entity_poly.entity_id
_entity_poly.type
_entity_poly.pdbx_seq_one_letter_code
_entity_poly.pdbx_strand_id
1 'polypeptide(L)'
;GVLFCNQQFGDWPMAVEQAKEDPWAKPEWYLLSYQKAMTASSSEEGREPSFATDENIQTWWRAAGNQPGEWISMDLGEVKDVRAVQINFADDKIDAPLPGERQGERYIDPSQHKTRWLLEASADGTNYFVLADKSDAETNLPHDFIVKQEGVQIRYLKLTVFEVPYNQNPCISGLRV
;
A
#
# COMPACT_ATOMS: atom_id res chain seq x y z
N GLY A 1 3.12 14.06 0.79
CA GLY A 1 2.19 15.09 0.33
C GLY A 1 2.43 16.47 0.92
N VAL A 2 2.73 16.60 2.22
CA VAL A 2 2.92 17.91 2.88
C VAL A 2 4.19 18.62 2.40
N LEU A 3 5.23 17.87 2.10
CA LEU A 3 6.50 18.43 1.59
C LEU A 3 6.38 19.09 0.22
N PHE A 4 5.46 18.65 -0.63
CA PHE A 4 5.27 19.21 -1.96
C PHE A 4 4.65 20.61 -1.94
N CYS A 5 3.75 20.89 -1.01
CA CYS A 5 3.11 22.20 -0.91
C CYS A 5 4.10 23.29 -0.49
N ASN A 6 5.07 22.97 0.35
CA ASN A 6 6.02 23.94 0.86
C ASN A 6 7.14 24.31 -0.13
N GLN A 7 7.46 23.44 -1.08
CA GLN A 7 8.40 23.78 -2.15
C GLN A 7 7.94 24.95 -3.02
N GLN A 8 6.63 25.10 -3.21
CA GLN A 8 6.06 26.18 -4.03
C GLN A 8 6.10 27.55 -3.34
N PHE A 9 6.23 27.57 -2.02
CA PHE A 9 6.13 28.79 -1.22
C PHE A 9 7.44 29.25 -0.57
N GLY A 10 8.53 28.56 -0.80
CA GLY A 10 9.85 28.96 -0.32
C GLY A 10 10.15 28.71 1.16
N ASP A 11 9.23 28.10 1.91
CA ASP A 11 9.38 27.83 3.35
C ASP A 11 10.06 26.49 3.66
N TRP A 12 11.01 26.13 2.82
CA TRP A 12 11.73 24.86 2.94
C TRP A 12 12.43 24.64 4.29
N PRO A 13 13.12 25.65 4.89
CA PRO A 13 13.74 25.47 6.20
C PRO A 13 12.73 25.17 7.30
N MET A 14 11.58 25.86 7.29
CA MET A 14 10.52 25.69 8.29
C MET A 14 9.85 24.31 8.18
N ALA A 15 9.64 23.81 6.97
CA ALA A 15 9.11 22.47 6.76
C ALA A 15 10.04 21.37 7.29
N VAL A 16 11.35 21.56 7.17
CA VAL A 16 12.35 20.63 7.73
C VAL A 16 12.35 20.64 9.26
N GLU A 17 12.23 21.81 9.88
CA GLU A 17 12.13 21.91 11.33
C GLU A 17 10.83 21.26 11.85
N GLN A 18 9.69 21.52 11.22
CA GLN A 18 8.42 20.88 11.57
C GLN A 18 8.48 19.35 11.41
N ALA A 19 9.14 18.86 10.37
CA ALA A 19 9.33 17.42 10.17
C ALA A 19 10.18 16.77 11.26
N LYS A 20 11.14 17.48 11.86
CA LYS A 20 11.92 16.99 12.99
C LYS A 20 11.10 16.85 14.28
N GLU A 21 10.10 17.70 14.45
CA GLU A 21 9.22 17.69 15.62
C GLU A 21 8.02 16.73 15.46
N ASP A 22 7.73 16.33 14.23
CA ASP A 22 6.66 15.39 13.93
C ASP A 22 7.04 13.99 14.41
N PRO A 23 6.29 13.37 15.36
CA PRO A 23 6.59 12.02 15.83
C PRO A 23 6.49 10.96 14.74
N TRP A 24 5.83 11.26 13.63
CA TRP A 24 5.71 10.38 12.47
C TRP A 24 6.79 10.63 11.42
N ALA A 25 7.50 11.75 11.47
CA ALA A 25 8.67 11.99 10.65
C ALA A 25 9.87 11.27 11.25
N LYS A 26 10.39 10.29 10.51
CA LYS A 26 11.54 9.49 10.91
C LYS A 26 12.64 9.62 9.87
N PRO A 27 13.38 10.74 9.85
CA PRO A 27 14.40 10.99 8.85
C PRO A 27 15.56 9.98 8.88
N GLU A 28 15.72 9.27 10.00
CA GLU A 28 16.67 8.16 10.16
C GLU A 28 16.19 6.83 9.57
N TRP A 29 14.93 6.73 9.14
CA TRP A 29 14.40 5.54 8.49
C TRP A 29 14.67 5.57 7.00
N TYR A 30 15.16 4.48 6.48
CA TYR A 30 15.50 4.30 5.07
C TYR A 30 14.44 3.45 4.38
N LEU A 31 14.14 3.77 3.14
CA LEU A 31 13.30 2.94 2.28
C LEU A 31 14.07 1.68 1.88
N LEU A 32 13.63 0.53 2.37
CA LEU A 32 14.25 -0.77 2.11
C LEU A 32 13.67 -1.47 0.89
N SER A 33 12.44 -1.10 0.48
CA SER A 33 11.66 -1.79 -0.55
C SER A 33 11.98 -1.39 -1.98
N TYR A 34 12.71 -0.30 -2.21
CA TYR A 34 12.96 0.20 -3.57
C TYR A 34 13.58 -0.85 -4.48
N GLN A 35 12.88 -1.15 -5.59
CA GLN A 35 13.26 -2.12 -6.62
C GLN A 35 13.59 -3.53 -6.08
N LYS A 36 12.94 -3.94 -4.99
CA LYS A 36 13.09 -5.30 -4.45
C LYS A 36 12.35 -6.31 -5.30
N ALA A 37 12.81 -7.56 -5.21
CA ALA A 37 12.21 -8.68 -5.93
C ALA A 37 10.78 -8.91 -5.43
N MET A 38 9.85 -8.93 -6.38
CA MET A 38 8.43 -9.11 -6.12
C MET A 38 7.88 -10.32 -6.85
N THR A 39 6.97 -11.02 -6.21
CA THR A 39 6.16 -12.09 -6.81
C THR A 39 4.70 -11.89 -6.45
N ALA A 40 3.79 -12.48 -7.19
CA ALA A 40 2.36 -12.41 -6.91
C ALA A 40 1.66 -13.72 -7.29
N SER A 41 0.44 -13.92 -6.78
CA SER A 41 -0.44 -15.04 -7.16
C SER A 41 -0.78 -15.00 -8.64
N SER A 42 -1.06 -13.81 -9.15
CA SER A 42 -1.38 -13.54 -10.54
C SER A 42 -1.01 -12.09 -10.90
N SER A 43 -0.95 -11.78 -12.18
CA SER A 43 -0.78 -10.41 -12.68
C SER A 43 -1.48 -10.24 -14.01
N GLU A 44 -2.13 -9.10 -14.21
CA GLU A 44 -2.59 -8.69 -15.53
C GLU A 44 -1.37 -8.27 -16.37
N GLU A 45 -1.43 -8.50 -17.67
CA GLU A 45 -0.36 -8.10 -18.61
C GLU A 45 -0.09 -6.59 -18.54
N GLY A 46 1.17 -6.21 -18.36
CA GLY A 46 1.58 -4.82 -18.19
C GLY A 46 1.29 -4.23 -16.80
N ARG A 47 0.96 -5.07 -15.80
CA ARG A 47 0.71 -4.70 -14.41
C ARG A 47 1.51 -5.59 -13.46
N GLU A 48 2.83 -5.53 -13.62
CA GLU A 48 3.78 -6.42 -12.97
C GLU A 48 3.90 -6.17 -11.47
N PRO A 49 4.21 -7.19 -10.65
CA PRO A 49 4.39 -7.05 -9.21
C PRO A 49 5.47 -6.03 -8.82
N SER A 50 6.52 -5.89 -9.65
CA SER A 50 7.62 -4.93 -9.42
C SER A 50 7.17 -3.48 -9.40
N PHE A 51 6.02 -3.14 -9.97
CA PHE A 51 5.47 -1.79 -9.94
C PHE A 51 5.02 -1.35 -8.54
N ALA A 52 4.85 -2.29 -7.61
CA ALA A 52 4.55 -1.94 -6.22
C ALA A 52 5.77 -1.41 -5.44
N THR A 53 6.98 -1.47 -6.01
CA THR A 53 8.24 -1.05 -5.36
C THR A 53 9.10 -0.13 -6.21
N ASP A 54 8.61 0.37 -7.33
CA ASP A 54 9.35 1.24 -8.27
C ASP A 54 9.30 2.73 -7.91
N GLU A 55 8.51 3.10 -6.89
CA GLU A 55 8.27 4.48 -6.42
C GLU A 55 7.64 5.39 -7.50
N ASN A 56 7.01 4.81 -8.50
CA ASN A 56 6.32 5.53 -9.56
C ASN A 56 4.81 5.51 -9.34
N ILE A 57 4.22 6.66 -9.04
CA ILE A 57 2.78 6.80 -8.80
C ILE A 57 1.88 6.51 -10.02
N GLN A 58 2.47 6.36 -11.21
CA GLN A 58 1.75 6.07 -12.45
C GLN A 58 1.71 4.57 -12.77
N THR A 59 2.36 3.76 -11.95
CA THR A 59 2.43 2.31 -12.09
C THR A 59 1.84 1.61 -10.88
N TRP A 60 1.30 0.43 -11.07
CA TRP A 60 0.78 -0.42 -9.98
C TRP A 60 0.72 -1.88 -10.43
N TRP A 61 0.92 -2.78 -9.50
CA TRP A 61 0.54 -4.17 -9.70
C TRP A 61 -0.99 -4.28 -9.73
N ARG A 62 -1.50 -5.13 -10.64
CA ARG A 62 -2.90 -5.52 -10.67
C ARG A 62 -3.00 -7.04 -10.80
N ALA A 63 -3.75 -7.67 -9.90
CA ALA A 63 -4.05 -9.09 -10.01
C ALA A 63 -4.86 -9.40 -11.29
N ALA A 64 -4.67 -10.59 -11.86
CA ALA A 64 -5.45 -11.01 -13.03
C ALA A 64 -6.91 -11.32 -12.71
N GLY A 65 -7.23 -11.53 -11.43
CA GLY A 65 -8.58 -11.82 -10.93
C GLY A 65 -8.94 -11.03 -9.67
N ASN A 66 -10.18 -11.19 -9.23
CA ASN A 66 -10.71 -10.55 -8.03
C ASN A 66 -11.15 -11.56 -6.96
N GLN A 67 -10.66 -12.80 -7.04
CA GLN A 67 -10.99 -13.80 -6.05
C GLN A 67 -10.30 -13.46 -4.72
N PRO A 68 -10.98 -13.64 -3.58
CA PRO A 68 -10.35 -13.49 -2.28
C PRO A 68 -9.11 -14.37 -2.15
N GLY A 69 -8.01 -13.77 -1.66
CA GLY A 69 -6.74 -14.48 -1.49
C GLY A 69 -5.70 -14.22 -2.58
N GLU A 70 -5.95 -13.29 -3.50
CA GLU A 70 -4.86 -12.76 -4.34
C GLU A 70 -3.78 -12.14 -3.46
N TRP A 71 -2.52 -12.38 -3.78
CA TRP A 71 -1.42 -11.92 -2.96
C TRP A 71 -0.25 -11.38 -3.77
N ILE A 72 0.51 -10.51 -3.12
CA ILE A 72 1.80 -9.99 -3.60
C ILE A 72 2.84 -10.18 -2.49
N SER A 73 4.06 -10.56 -2.84
CA SER A 73 5.13 -10.83 -1.89
C SER A 73 6.43 -10.18 -2.30
N MET A 74 7.17 -9.70 -1.30
CA MET A 74 8.46 -9.01 -1.43
C MET A 74 9.58 -9.84 -0.79
N ASP A 75 10.74 -9.90 -1.44
CA ASP A 75 12.00 -10.36 -0.84
C ASP A 75 12.95 -9.16 -0.69
N LEU A 76 13.26 -8.76 0.53
CA LEU A 76 14.22 -7.68 0.84
C LEU A 76 15.67 -8.07 0.51
N GLY A 77 15.92 -9.34 0.17
CA GLY A 77 17.24 -9.88 -0.16
C GLY A 77 18.01 -10.43 1.04
N GLU A 78 17.85 -9.82 2.19
CA GLU A 78 18.45 -10.25 3.48
C GLU A 78 17.52 -9.85 4.62
N VAL A 79 17.75 -10.39 5.80
CA VAL A 79 17.01 -10.00 7.01
C VAL A 79 17.32 -8.55 7.35
N LYS A 80 16.28 -7.74 7.53
CA LYS A 80 16.35 -6.31 7.88
C LYS A 80 15.56 -6.04 9.16
N ASP A 81 15.97 -4.99 9.88
CA ASP A 81 15.21 -4.43 10.99
C ASP A 81 14.14 -3.48 10.43
N VAL A 82 12.92 -3.97 10.30
CA VAL A 82 11.81 -3.22 9.70
C VAL A 82 11.02 -2.51 10.79
N ARG A 83 10.86 -1.20 10.62
CA ARG A 83 10.18 -0.31 11.57
C ARG A 83 8.79 0.09 11.12
N ALA A 84 8.55 0.12 9.82
CA ALA A 84 7.25 0.47 9.28
C ALA A 84 7.00 -0.20 7.93
N VAL A 85 5.72 -0.43 7.65
CA VAL A 85 5.24 -0.87 6.33
C VAL A 85 4.10 0.05 5.92
N GLN A 86 4.18 0.60 4.72
CA GLN A 86 3.11 1.37 4.09
C GLN A 86 2.54 0.58 2.93
N ILE A 87 1.20 0.49 2.90
CA ILE A 87 0.45 -0.14 1.82
C ILE A 87 -0.39 0.94 1.13
N ASN A 88 -0.25 1.06 -0.18
CA ASN A 88 -1.07 1.93 -1.00
C ASN A 88 -1.82 1.09 -2.03
N PHE A 89 -3.13 1.01 -1.86
CA PHE A 89 -4.02 0.48 -2.89
C PHE A 89 -4.21 1.51 -3.99
N ALA A 90 -4.46 1.03 -5.21
CA ALA A 90 -4.85 1.85 -6.35
C ALA A 90 -6.21 1.39 -6.86
N ASP A 91 -6.89 2.27 -7.57
CA ASP A 91 -8.12 1.96 -8.31
C ASP A 91 -7.81 1.89 -9.80
N ASP A 92 -8.19 0.78 -10.42
CA ASP A 92 -8.03 0.59 -11.86
C ASP A 92 -9.19 -0.22 -12.43
N LYS A 93 -9.82 0.31 -13.49
CA LYS A 93 -10.95 -0.32 -14.16
C LYS A 93 -12.12 -0.61 -13.19
N ILE A 94 -12.42 0.36 -12.33
CA ILE A 94 -13.57 0.25 -11.44
C ILE A 94 -14.87 0.42 -12.23
N ASP A 95 -15.84 -0.46 -11.94
CA ASP A 95 -17.21 -0.35 -12.42
C ASP A 95 -18.06 0.31 -11.33
N ALA A 96 -17.88 1.61 -11.16
CA ALA A 96 -18.65 2.38 -10.22
C ALA A 96 -20.02 2.77 -10.85
N PRO A 97 -21.13 2.64 -10.11
CA PRO A 97 -22.41 3.11 -10.60
C PRO A 97 -22.35 4.62 -10.85
N LEU A 98 -22.56 5.02 -12.09
CA LEU A 98 -22.65 6.44 -12.44
C LEU A 98 -24.00 7.00 -11.98
N PRO A 99 -24.05 8.25 -11.48
CA PRO A 99 -25.30 8.92 -11.21
C PRO A 99 -26.07 9.08 -12.53
N GLY A 100 -27.38 8.88 -12.48
CA GLY A 100 -28.25 9.19 -13.61
C GLY A 100 -28.08 10.65 -14.04
N GLU A 101 -28.64 11.01 -15.21
CA GLU A 101 -28.44 12.26 -15.99
C GLU A 101 -28.75 13.61 -15.27
N ARG A 102 -28.57 13.73 -13.98
CA ARG A 102 -28.71 15.00 -13.25
C ARG A 102 -27.45 15.83 -13.41
N GLN A 103 -27.47 16.72 -14.37
CA GLN A 103 -26.44 17.73 -14.55
C GLN A 103 -26.36 18.63 -13.30
N GLY A 104 -25.17 18.69 -12.70
CA GLY A 104 -24.82 19.66 -11.66
C GLY A 104 -24.88 19.17 -10.22
N GLU A 105 -25.34 17.96 -9.93
CA GLU A 105 -25.29 17.40 -8.59
C GLU A 105 -24.02 16.56 -8.39
N ARG A 106 -23.31 16.78 -7.28
CA ARG A 106 -22.19 15.95 -6.87
C ARG A 106 -22.76 14.59 -6.43
N TYR A 107 -22.37 13.54 -7.16
CA TYR A 107 -22.70 12.18 -6.74
C TYR A 107 -21.86 11.79 -5.53
N ILE A 108 -22.52 11.25 -4.53
CA ILE A 108 -21.87 10.61 -3.39
C ILE A 108 -22.39 9.17 -3.40
N ASP A 109 -21.49 8.21 -3.59
CA ASP A 109 -21.82 6.79 -3.49
C ASP A 109 -22.22 6.47 -2.04
N PRO A 110 -23.47 6.04 -1.78
CA PRO A 110 -23.90 5.69 -0.44
C PRO A 110 -23.45 4.30 -0.01
N SER A 111 -22.79 3.54 -0.89
CA SER A 111 -22.35 2.17 -0.61
C SER A 111 -21.24 2.17 0.43
N GLN A 112 -21.30 1.19 1.33
CA GLN A 112 -20.18 0.94 2.25
C GLN A 112 -19.19 0.01 1.58
N HIS A 113 -18.01 0.54 1.32
CA HIS A 113 -16.90 -0.23 0.78
C HIS A 113 -15.97 -0.68 1.89
N LYS A 114 -15.29 -1.78 1.66
CA LYS A 114 -14.32 -2.37 2.59
C LYS A 114 -13.04 -2.68 1.84
N THR A 115 -11.93 -2.54 2.55
CA THR A 115 -10.62 -3.01 2.09
C THR A 115 -10.10 -3.99 3.12
N ARG A 116 -10.05 -5.29 2.74
CA ARG A 116 -9.70 -6.40 3.63
C ARG A 116 -8.45 -7.09 3.17
N TRP A 117 -7.51 -7.24 4.09
CA TRP A 117 -6.21 -7.82 3.78
C TRP A 117 -5.52 -8.38 5.02
N LEU A 118 -4.51 -9.21 4.78
CA LEU A 118 -3.61 -9.76 5.78
C LEU A 118 -2.17 -9.48 5.34
N LEU A 119 -1.36 -8.92 6.24
CA LEU A 119 0.07 -8.74 6.04
C LEU A 119 0.83 -9.70 6.94
N GLU A 120 1.62 -10.57 6.33
CA GLU A 120 2.47 -11.53 6.98
C GLU A 120 3.94 -11.25 6.68
N ALA A 121 4.82 -11.65 7.56
CA ALA A 121 6.25 -11.48 7.41
C ALA A 121 7.02 -12.74 7.85
N SER A 122 8.21 -12.91 7.31
CA SER A 122 9.09 -14.01 7.64
C SER A 122 10.55 -13.60 7.52
N ALA A 123 11.41 -14.18 8.38
CA ALA A 123 12.84 -14.04 8.27
C ALA A 123 13.46 -15.09 7.33
N ASP A 124 12.83 -16.25 7.19
CA ASP A 124 13.40 -17.44 6.49
C ASP A 124 12.61 -17.86 5.25
N GLY A 125 11.46 -17.22 4.97
CA GLY A 125 10.58 -17.53 3.84
C GLY A 125 9.70 -18.77 4.05
N THR A 126 9.74 -19.38 5.23
CA THR A 126 9.00 -20.61 5.56
C THR A 126 8.06 -20.37 6.74
N ASN A 127 8.58 -19.77 7.79
CA ASN A 127 7.83 -19.49 9.01
C ASN A 127 7.31 -18.05 8.96
N TYR A 128 6.03 -17.90 8.57
CA TYR A 128 5.37 -16.61 8.51
C TYR A 128 4.62 -16.33 9.81
N PHE A 129 4.62 -15.08 10.21
CA PHE A 129 3.83 -14.55 11.32
C PHE A 129 3.05 -13.31 10.88
N VAL A 130 1.93 -13.05 11.54
CA VAL A 130 1.05 -11.92 11.22
C VAL A 130 1.69 -10.63 11.68
N LEU A 131 1.90 -9.71 10.76
CA LEU A 131 2.36 -8.35 11.04
C LEU A 131 1.17 -7.41 11.27
N ALA A 132 0.14 -7.53 10.45
CA ALA A 132 -1.14 -6.84 10.62
C ALA A 132 -2.27 -7.66 9.99
N ASP A 133 -3.42 -7.69 10.65
CA ASP A 133 -4.62 -8.38 10.18
C ASP A 133 -5.76 -7.39 10.07
N LYS A 134 -6.27 -7.22 8.87
CA LYS A 134 -7.45 -6.43 8.49
C LYS A 134 -8.44 -7.27 7.69
N SER A 135 -8.40 -8.60 7.85
CA SER A 135 -9.28 -9.52 7.12
C SER A 135 -10.76 -9.38 7.46
N ASP A 136 -11.07 -8.81 8.62
CA ASP A 136 -12.42 -8.53 9.10
C ASP A 136 -12.76 -7.02 9.12
N ALA A 137 -11.95 -6.17 8.49
CA ALA A 137 -12.16 -4.72 8.50
C ALA A 137 -13.53 -4.35 7.89
N GLU A 138 -14.21 -3.42 8.55
CA GLU A 138 -15.49 -2.87 8.09
C GLU A 138 -15.35 -1.47 7.45
N THR A 139 -14.11 -1.04 7.21
CA THR A 139 -13.77 0.26 6.64
C THR A 139 -13.01 0.12 5.32
N ASN A 140 -13.13 1.14 4.49
CA ASN A 140 -12.31 1.29 3.29
C ASN A 140 -11.12 2.20 3.60
N LEU A 141 -9.93 1.62 3.70
CA LEU A 141 -8.68 2.35 3.89
C LEU A 141 -7.74 2.04 2.72
N PRO A 142 -7.73 2.88 1.66
CA PRO A 142 -6.88 2.66 0.49
C PRO A 142 -5.39 2.88 0.80
N HIS A 143 -5.08 3.48 1.95
CA HIS A 143 -3.72 3.65 2.46
C HIS A 143 -3.67 3.21 3.90
N ASP A 144 -2.70 2.38 4.24
CA ASP A 144 -2.49 1.99 5.63
C ASP A 144 -0.99 2.05 5.96
N PHE A 145 -0.70 2.32 7.23
CA PHE A 145 0.65 2.50 7.73
C PHE A 145 0.83 1.73 9.04
N ILE A 146 1.60 0.66 8.99
CA ILE A 146 1.87 -0.23 10.10
C ILE A 146 3.22 0.12 10.72
N VAL A 147 3.24 0.55 11.97
CA VAL A 147 4.47 0.92 12.69
C VAL A 147 4.80 -0.13 13.74
N LYS A 148 6.05 -0.58 13.74
CA LYS A 148 6.67 -1.48 14.72
C LYS A 148 7.87 -0.75 15.35
N GLN A 149 7.64 0.03 16.37
CA GLN A 149 8.66 0.93 16.94
C GLN A 149 9.93 0.20 17.38
N GLU A 150 9.78 -0.99 17.97
CA GLU A 150 10.90 -1.82 18.40
C GLU A 150 11.66 -2.47 17.24
N GLY A 151 11.11 -2.38 16.02
CA GLY A 151 11.62 -3.08 14.86
C GLY A 151 11.27 -4.57 14.85
N VAL A 152 11.28 -5.16 13.67
CA VAL A 152 11.03 -6.59 13.46
C VAL A 152 12.03 -7.12 12.43
N GLN A 153 12.68 -8.23 12.77
CA GLN A 153 13.66 -8.86 11.90
C GLN A 153 12.95 -9.70 10.84
N ILE A 154 12.89 -9.20 9.62
CA ILE A 154 12.23 -9.87 8.50
C ILE A 154 13.01 -9.74 7.20
N ARG A 155 12.83 -10.69 6.30
CA ARG A 155 13.30 -10.64 4.92
C ARG A 155 12.13 -10.67 3.92
N TYR A 156 11.09 -11.41 4.23
CA TYR A 156 9.96 -11.61 3.34
C TYR A 156 8.72 -10.95 3.90
N LEU A 157 7.96 -10.27 3.03
CA LEU A 157 6.62 -9.80 3.32
C LEU A 157 5.65 -10.40 2.32
N LYS A 158 4.44 -10.70 2.78
CA LYS A 158 3.34 -11.17 1.94
C LYS A 158 2.06 -10.44 2.32
N LEU A 159 1.49 -9.73 1.36
CA LEU A 159 0.19 -9.08 1.47
C LEU A 159 -0.84 -9.93 0.72
N THR A 160 -1.81 -10.45 1.45
CA THR A 160 -2.96 -11.19 0.89
C THR A 160 -4.19 -10.30 0.95
N VAL A 161 -4.88 -10.13 -0.18
CA VAL A 161 -6.05 -9.27 -0.32
C VAL A 161 -7.30 -10.13 -0.42
N PHE A 162 -8.33 -9.80 0.37
CA PHE A 162 -9.60 -10.53 0.42
C PHE A 162 -10.75 -9.75 -0.20
N GLU A 163 -10.75 -8.42 -0.04
CA GLU A 163 -11.80 -7.57 -0.56
C GLU A 163 -11.26 -6.17 -0.87
N VAL A 164 -11.68 -5.60 -1.99
CA VAL A 164 -11.44 -4.21 -2.37
C VAL A 164 -12.74 -3.62 -2.92
N PRO A 165 -12.90 -2.28 -2.89
CA PRO A 165 -14.11 -1.62 -3.37
C PRO A 165 -14.49 -2.00 -4.80
N TYR A 166 -15.78 -1.92 -5.11
CA TYR A 166 -16.33 -2.10 -6.46
C TYR A 166 -16.04 -3.46 -7.11
N ASN A 167 -15.74 -4.48 -6.32
CA ASN A 167 -15.40 -5.81 -6.82
C ASN A 167 -14.31 -5.80 -7.91
N GLN A 168 -13.42 -4.81 -7.85
CA GLN A 168 -12.29 -4.70 -8.77
C GLN A 168 -11.22 -5.75 -8.46
N ASN A 169 -10.29 -5.95 -9.39
CA ASN A 169 -9.10 -6.74 -9.09
C ASN A 169 -8.20 -5.98 -8.12
N PRO A 170 -7.54 -6.63 -7.17
CA PRO A 170 -6.58 -5.98 -6.29
C PRO A 170 -5.49 -5.23 -7.07
N CYS A 171 -5.26 -3.97 -6.69
CA CYS A 171 -4.23 -3.10 -7.25
C CYS A 171 -3.40 -2.51 -6.13
N ILE A 172 -2.08 -2.63 -6.22
CA ILE A 172 -1.12 -2.07 -5.27
C ILE A 172 -0.16 -1.13 -6.00
N SER A 173 -0.23 0.16 -5.68
CA SER A 173 0.66 1.18 -6.22
C SER A 173 1.91 1.41 -5.36
N GLY A 174 1.92 0.90 -4.14
CA GLY A 174 3.09 0.97 -3.28
C GLY A 174 3.02 -0.01 -2.12
N LEU A 175 4.07 -0.81 -1.98
CA LEU A 175 4.36 -1.62 -0.80
C LEU A 175 5.74 -1.19 -0.29
N ARG A 176 5.75 -0.25 0.64
CA ARG A 176 6.96 0.39 1.15
C ARG A 176 7.35 -0.18 2.50
N VAL A 177 8.63 -0.39 2.67
CA VAL A 177 9.23 -0.94 3.88
C VAL A 177 10.42 -0.11 4.27
#